data_94535d42052f98056925108a5608d5c0
#
_entry.id   94535d42052f98056925108a5608d5c0
#
_cell.length_a   1.000
_cell.length_b   1.000
_cell.length_c   1.000
_cell.angle_alpha   90.00
_cell.angle_beta   90.00
_cell.angle_gamma   90.00
#
_symmetry.space_group_name_H-M   'P 1'
#
loop_
_entity.id
_entity.type
_entity.pdbx_description
1 polymer ?
#
loop_
_entity_poly.entity_id
_entity_poly.type
_entity_poly.pdbx_seq_one_letter_code
_entity_poly.pdbx_strand_id
1 'polypeptide(L)'
;MGTLDYYQRNAKEFFSQTINVDMQNVYHPFLEYLPKTHLSNQQKILDVGCGSGRDSVFFANQGFEVVAIDGSQNVIDLAKQTDTRIYWQCLRFHEIAKQSWQNHFTGIWACASLLHVPFDELPKLLNDLILCIKPDGILYASFKYGDAEREKDGRFFCDMNEQRWKLIEEQLDSAKALKLWQTIDNRMDKRDIWWNVLLKIY
;
A
#
# COMPACT_ATOMS: atom_id res chain seq x y z
N MET A 1 21.22 10.30 1.88
CA MET A 1 19.90 10.70 2.42
C MET A 1 18.93 9.70 1.86
N GLY A 2 18.21 8.95 2.67
CA GLY A 2 17.36 7.88 2.19
C GLY A 2 15.89 8.32 2.06
N THR A 3 15.06 7.48 1.44
CA THR A 3 13.62 7.73 1.24
C THR A 3 12.91 8.09 2.54
N LEU A 4 13.18 7.38 3.65
CA LEU A 4 12.57 7.70 4.95
C LEU A 4 12.98 9.08 5.47
N ASP A 5 14.23 9.50 5.26
CA ASP A 5 14.68 10.84 5.68
C ASP A 5 13.92 11.94 4.95
N TYR A 6 13.57 11.71 3.66
CA TYR A 6 12.74 12.62 2.90
C TYR A 6 11.36 12.78 3.54
N TYR A 7 10.65 11.67 3.80
CA TYR A 7 9.31 11.71 4.39
C TYR A 7 9.33 12.26 5.81
N GLN A 8 10.36 11.94 6.59
CA GLN A 8 10.52 12.49 7.95
C GLN A 8 10.64 14.02 7.93
N ARG A 9 11.37 14.60 6.98
CA ARG A 9 11.57 16.06 6.89
C ARG A 9 10.40 16.78 6.24
N ASN A 10 9.76 16.18 5.25
CA ASN A 10 8.74 16.82 4.43
C ASN A 10 7.31 16.35 4.79
N ALA A 11 7.11 15.76 5.97
CA ALA A 11 5.84 15.14 6.39
C ALA A 11 4.63 16.10 6.24
N LYS A 12 4.75 17.35 6.64
CA LYS A 12 3.66 18.34 6.58
C LYS A 12 3.28 18.68 5.14
N GLU A 13 4.26 18.90 4.27
CA GLU A 13 4.02 19.19 2.86
C GLU A 13 3.41 17.99 2.16
N PHE A 14 3.98 16.80 2.36
CA PHE A 14 3.47 15.54 1.83
C PHE A 14 2.01 15.29 2.27
N PHE A 15 1.72 15.48 3.55
CA PHE A 15 0.36 15.35 4.09
C PHE A 15 -0.62 16.28 3.36
N SER A 16 -0.30 17.57 3.26
CA SER A 16 -1.19 18.56 2.61
C SER A 16 -1.43 18.26 1.12
N GLN A 17 -0.42 17.73 0.42
CA GLN A 17 -0.51 17.39 -1.00
C GLN A 17 -1.31 16.10 -1.28
N THR A 18 -1.51 15.23 -0.28
CA THR A 18 -2.06 13.89 -0.52
C THR A 18 -3.38 13.63 0.18
N ILE A 19 -3.68 14.31 1.29
CA ILE A 19 -4.86 14.00 2.12
C ILE A 19 -6.21 14.14 1.38
N ASN A 20 -6.32 15.05 0.42
CA ASN A 20 -7.55 15.34 -0.30
C ASN A 20 -7.58 14.80 -1.74
N VAL A 21 -6.63 13.96 -2.13
CA VAL A 21 -6.63 13.38 -3.49
C VAL A 21 -7.73 12.32 -3.60
N ASP A 22 -8.58 12.45 -4.63
CA ASP A 22 -9.61 11.45 -4.92
C ASP A 22 -8.99 10.16 -5.48
N MET A 23 -9.31 9.03 -4.84
CA MET A 23 -8.80 7.70 -5.19
C MET A 23 -9.91 6.69 -5.51
N GLN A 24 -11.13 7.15 -5.77
CA GLN A 24 -12.29 6.28 -6.02
C GLN A 24 -12.04 5.25 -7.14
N ASN A 25 -11.31 5.65 -8.17
CA ASN A 25 -10.98 4.80 -9.33
C ASN A 25 -10.12 3.55 -8.97
N VAL A 26 -9.40 3.58 -7.85
CA VAL A 26 -8.59 2.45 -7.37
C VAL A 26 -9.20 1.74 -6.14
N TYR A 27 -10.01 2.44 -5.34
CA TYR A 27 -10.73 1.79 -4.23
C TYR A 27 -11.76 0.78 -4.74
N HIS A 28 -12.51 1.12 -5.80
CA HIS A 28 -13.59 0.27 -6.29
C HIS A 28 -13.11 -1.15 -6.65
N PRO A 29 -12.06 -1.36 -7.45
CA PRO A 29 -11.56 -2.71 -7.72
C PRO A 29 -11.16 -3.48 -6.47
N PHE A 30 -10.50 -2.83 -5.50
CA PHE A 30 -10.10 -3.47 -4.26
C PHE A 30 -11.32 -3.95 -3.44
N LEU A 31 -12.32 -3.08 -3.24
CA LEU A 31 -13.52 -3.41 -2.50
C LEU A 31 -14.39 -4.47 -3.19
N GLU A 32 -14.42 -4.47 -4.53
CA GLU A 32 -15.19 -5.43 -5.33
C GLU A 32 -14.73 -6.87 -5.10
N TYR A 33 -13.41 -7.08 -4.99
CA TYR A 33 -12.80 -8.41 -4.85
C TYR A 33 -12.56 -8.84 -3.40
N LEU A 34 -12.76 -7.97 -2.41
CA LEU A 34 -12.70 -8.39 -1.01
C LEU A 34 -13.74 -9.48 -0.73
N PRO A 35 -13.39 -10.51 0.07
CA PRO A 35 -14.34 -11.55 0.47
C PRO A 35 -15.60 -10.93 1.08
N LYS A 36 -16.77 -11.29 0.55
CA LYS A 36 -18.06 -10.83 1.09
C LYS A 36 -18.38 -11.64 2.34
N THR A 37 -18.12 -11.08 3.51
CA THR A 37 -18.57 -11.66 4.78
C THR A 37 -19.85 -10.95 5.22
N HIS A 38 -20.81 -11.69 5.84
CA HIS A 38 -22.06 -11.10 6.34
C HIS A 38 -21.87 -10.11 7.52
N LEU A 39 -20.66 -10.00 8.04
CA LEU A 39 -20.29 -9.14 9.16
C LEU A 39 -19.13 -8.23 8.74
N SER A 40 -19.44 -7.03 8.25
CA SER A 40 -18.45 -6.02 7.88
C SER A 40 -17.51 -5.66 9.04
N ASN A 41 -18.00 -5.70 10.27
CA ASN A 41 -17.24 -5.40 11.51
C ASN A 41 -16.12 -6.41 11.84
N GLN A 42 -15.93 -7.46 11.04
CA GLN A 42 -14.86 -8.45 11.22
C GLN A 42 -13.79 -8.40 10.14
N GLN A 43 -13.94 -7.50 9.18
CA GLN A 43 -12.94 -7.35 8.12
C GLN A 43 -11.90 -6.33 8.53
N LYS A 44 -10.63 -6.77 8.47
CA LYS A 44 -9.48 -5.94 8.83
C LYS A 44 -8.66 -5.62 7.60
N ILE A 45 -8.28 -4.37 7.46
CA ILE A 45 -7.37 -3.89 6.41
C ILE A 45 -6.07 -3.40 7.04
N LEU A 46 -4.96 -3.80 6.43
CA LEU A 46 -3.65 -3.21 6.70
C LEU A 46 -3.32 -2.20 5.60
N ASP A 47 -3.13 -0.94 5.97
CA ASP A 47 -2.64 0.11 5.06
C ASP A 47 -1.12 0.26 5.23
N VAL A 48 -0.38 -0.17 4.20
CA VAL A 48 1.10 -0.30 4.22
C VAL A 48 1.72 0.91 3.54
N GLY A 49 2.41 1.75 4.32
CA GLY A 49 2.89 3.06 3.89
C GLY A 49 1.74 4.04 3.77
N CYS A 50 0.96 4.17 4.85
CA CYS A 50 -0.31 4.89 4.89
C CYS A 50 -0.21 6.39 4.60
N GLY A 51 1.00 6.97 4.69
CA GLY A 51 1.23 8.37 4.38
C GLY A 51 0.33 9.32 5.16
N SER A 52 -0.43 10.16 4.47
CA SER A 52 -1.35 11.11 5.13
C SER A 52 -2.54 10.46 5.85
N GLY A 53 -2.73 9.15 5.72
CA GLY A 53 -3.87 8.46 6.30
C GLY A 53 -5.16 8.56 5.47
N ARG A 54 -5.12 9.17 4.30
CA ARG A 54 -6.27 9.33 3.39
C ARG A 54 -7.01 8.02 3.15
N ASP A 55 -6.28 6.98 2.77
CA ASP A 55 -6.83 5.67 2.42
C ASP A 55 -7.32 4.93 3.67
N SER A 56 -6.57 5.02 4.76
CA SER A 56 -6.94 4.46 6.06
C SER A 56 -8.29 5.02 6.55
N VAL A 57 -8.49 6.35 6.48
CA VAL A 57 -9.75 7.01 6.86
C VAL A 57 -10.88 6.57 5.93
N PHE A 58 -10.62 6.46 4.64
CA PHE A 58 -11.62 5.96 3.69
C PHE A 58 -12.09 4.56 4.10
N PHE A 59 -11.20 3.61 4.35
CA PHE A 59 -11.60 2.25 4.75
C PHE A 59 -12.29 2.20 6.10
N ALA A 60 -11.86 3.00 7.08
CA ALA A 60 -12.55 3.11 8.38
C ALA A 60 -14.01 3.62 8.21
N ASN A 61 -14.23 4.56 7.28
CA ASN A 61 -15.56 5.07 6.95
C ASN A 61 -16.44 4.03 6.21
N GLN A 62 -15.84 3.04 5.54
CA GLN A 62 -16.54 1.89 4.96
C GLN A 62 -16.86 0.81 6.00
N GLY A 63 -16.47 0.99 7.28
CA GLY A 63 -16.75 0.07 8.38
C GLY A 63 -15.69 -1.00 8.61
N PHE A 64 -14.52 -0.90 7.97
CA PHE A 64 -13.39 -1.81 8.23
C PHE A 64 -12.66 -1.45 9.53
N GLU A 65 -12.14 -2.46 10.22
CA GLU A 65 -11.09 -2.25 11.21
C GLU A 65 -9.76 -2.02 10.47
N VAL A 66 -9.10 -0.89 10.75
CA VAL A 66 -7.90 -0.49 10.01
C VAL A 66 -6.69 -0.43 10.91
N VAL A 67 -5.63 -1.11 10.48
CA VAL A 67 -4.26 -0.93 10.96
C VAL A 67 -3.48 -0.18 9.90
N ALA A 68 -2.85 0.92 10.25
CA ALA A 68 -2.13 1.80 9.34
C ALA A 68 -0.66 1.92 9.77
N ILE A 69 0.26 1.62 8.86
CA ILE A 69 1.70 1.67 9.13
C ILE A 69 2.43 2.57 8.16
N ASP A 70 3.42 3.29 8.67
CA ASP A 70 4.39 4.05 7.88
C ASP A 70 5.75 4.05 8.58
N GLY A 71 6.84 4.08 7.81
CA GLY A 71 8.19 4.09 8.36
C GLY A 71 8.61 5.43 8.97
N SER A 72 7.86 6.52 8.72
CA SER A 72 8.14 7.86 9.20
C SER A 72 7.28 8.21 10.42
N GLN A 73 7.92 8.43 11.56
CA GLN A 73 7.20 8.85 12.77
C GLN A 73 6.48 10.20 12.58
N ASN A 74 7.10 11.16 11.89
CA ASN A 74 6.48 12.46 11.64
C ASN A 74 5.22 12.35 10.77
N VAL A 75 5.20 11.41 9.82
CA VAL A 75 4.01 11.11 8.99
C VAL A 75 2.91 10.50 9.85
N ILE A 76 3.23 9.50 10.67
CA ILE A 76 2.27 8.88 11.60
C ILE A 76 1.71 9.91 12.60
N ASP A 77 2.54 10.82 13.10
CA ASP A 77 2.09 11.84 14.06
C ASP A 77 1.09 12.83 13.47
N LEU A 78 1.13 13.05 12.16
CA LEU A 78 0.11 13.83 11.44
C LEU A 78 -1.12 12.99 11.13
N ALA A 79 -0.92 11.79 10.59
CA ALA A 79 -2.00 10.90 10.15
C ALA A 79 -2.93 10.51 11.32
N LYS A 80 -2.40 10.20 12.50
CA LYS A 80 -3.20 9.82 13.68
C LYS A 80 -4.16 10.91 14.19
N GLN A 81 -3.97 12.17 13.75
CA GLN A 81 -4.89 13.26 14.08
C GLN A 81 -6.17 13.24 13.23
N THR A 82 -6.18 12.47 12.14
CA THR A 82 -7.31 12.43 11.20
C THR A 82 -8.46 11.55 11.69
N ASP A 83 -8.14 10.44 12.36
CA ASP A 83 -9.15 9.51 12.84
C ASP A 83 -8.64 8.67 14.03
N THR A 84 -9.36 8.69 15.14
CA THR A 84 -9.00 7.97 16.38
C THR A 84 -9.44 6.50 16.38
N ARG A 85 -10.24 6.07 15.41
CA ARG A 85 -10.70 4.67 15.26
C ARG A 85 -9.63 3.74 14.70
N ILE A 86 -8.61 4.32 14.04
CA ILE A 86 -7.57 3.60 13.31
C ILE A 86 -6.39 3.33 14.25
N TYR A 87 -5.83 2.12 14.16
CA TYR A 87 -4.60 1.79 14.87
C TYR A 87 -3.38 2.22 14.05
N TRP A 88 -2.74 3.31 14.44
CA TRP A 88 -1.58 3.90 13.77
C TRP A 88 -0.28 3.41 14.40
N GLN A 89 0.65 2.93 13.57
CA GLN A 89 1.94 2.42 14.04
C GLN A 89 3.09 2.90 13.15
N CYS A 90 4.15 3.44 13.76
CA CYS A 90 5.41 3.65 13.05
C CYS A 90 6.11 2.29 12.91
N LEU A 91 6.13 1.74 11.70
CA LEU A 91 6.69 0.42 11.40
C LEU A 91 7.31 0.40 10.00
N ARG A 92 8.53 -0.10 9.91
CA ARG A 92 9.23 -0.27 8.62
C ARG A 92 8.86 -1.59 7.97
N PHE A 93 8.95 -1.67 6.64
CA PHE A 93 8.58 -2.87 5.88
C PHE A 93 9.28 -4.16 6.36
N HIS A 94 10.58 -4.11 6.64
CA HIS A 94 11.33 -5.28 7.11
C HIS A 94 10.96 -5.74 8.53
N GLU A 95 10.13 -4.99 9.25
CA GLU A 95 9.63 -5.33 10.58
C GLU A 95 8.25 -6.03 10.52
N ILE A 96 7.59 -6.04 9.35
CA ILE A 96 6.28 -6.66 9.16
C ILE A 96 6.32 -8.15 9.49
N ALA A 97 7.35 -8.86 9.01
CA ALA A 97 7.53 -10.30 9.28
C ALA A 97 7.72 -10.65 10.77
N LYS A 98 8.01 -9.65 11.61
CA LYS A 98 8.18 -9.84 13.06
C LYS A 98 6.87 -9.66 13.84
N GLN A 99 5.80 -9.22 13.16
CA GLN A 99 4.51 -9.02 13.80
C GLN A 99 3.74 -10.35 13.90
N SER A 100 2.87 -10.47 14.88
CA SER A 100 1.97 -11.62 15.05
C SER A 100 0.73 -11.50 14.15
N TRP A 101 0.93 -11.22 12.85
CA TRP A 101 -0.15 -10.92 11.90
C TRP A 101 -0.46 -12.04 10.92
N GLN A 102 -0.01 -13.27 11.18
CA GLN A 102 -0.31 -14.39 10.30
C GLN A 102 -1.83 -14.59 10.15
N ASN A 103 -2.32 -14.63 8.91
CA ASN A 103 -3.74 -14.75 8.57
C ASN A 103 -4.64 -13.76 9.31
N HIS A 104 -4.17 -12.52 9.48
CA HIS A 104 -4.86 -11.53 10.31
C HIS A 104 -5.78 -10.60 9.49
N PHE A 105 -5.36 -10.18 8.32
CA PHE A 105 -6.07 -9.19 7.50
C PHE A 105 -6.90 -9.84 6.40
N THR A 106 -8.05 -9.24 6.08
CA THR A 106 -8.87 -9.61 4.91
C THR A 106 -8.34 -8.95 3.64
N GLY A 107 -7.73 -7.78 3.79
CA GLY A 107 -7.10 -7.06 2.69
C GLY A 107 -5.87 -6.29 3.15
N ILE A 108 -4.89 -6.16 2.25
CA ILE A 108 -3.75 -5.27 2.39
C ILE A 108 -3.78 -4.23 1.27
N TRP A 109 -3.62 -2.98 1.67
CA TRP A 109 -3.55 -1.83 0.79
C TRP A 109 -2.16 -1.23 0.83
N ALA A 110 -1.46 -1.19 -0.31
CA ALA A 110 -0.10 -0.66 -0.44
C ALA A 110 -0.02 0.35 -1.61
N CYS A 111 -0.77 1.44 -1.48
CA CYS A 111 -0.87 2.47 -2.50
C CYS A 111 0.37 3.37 -2.53
N ALA A 112 1.11 3.34 -3.64
CA ALA A 112 2.30 4.18 -3.85
C ALA A 112 3.35 4.09 -2.72
N SER A 113 3.52 2.92 -2.12
CA SER A 113 4.41 2.69 -1.00
C SER A 113 5.53 1.68 -1.30
N LEU A 114 5.21 0.50 -1.85
CA LEU A 114 6.19 -0.54 -2.16
C LEU A 114 7.15 -0.15 -3.30
N LEU A 115 6.83 0.87 -4.05
CA LEU A 115 7.71 1.45 -5.06
C LEU A 115 9.03 2.03 -4.49
N HIS A 116 9.17 2.11 -3.18
CA HIS A 116 10.40 2.53 -2.51
C HIS A 116 11.30 1.36 -2.08
N VAL A 117 10.95 0.15 -2.50
CA VAL A 117 11.69 -1.08 -2.21
C VAL A 117 12.46 -1.51 -3.47
N PRO A 118 13.73 -1.92 -3.38
CA PRO A 118 14.49 -2.46 -4.49
C PRO A 118 13.78 -3.65 -5.14
N PHE A 119 13.96 -3.79 -6.46
CA PHE A 119 13.26 -4.80 -7.24
C PHE A 119 13.52 -6.23 -6.75
N ASP A 120 14.76 -6.53 -6.39
CA ASP A 120 15.18 -7.84 -5.88
C ASP A 120 14.67 -8.15 -4.46
N GLU A 121 14.29 -7.13 -3.69
CA GLU A 121 13.71 -7.27 -2.35
C GLU A 121 12.17 -7.39 -2.37
N LEU A 122 11.51 -6.95 -3.47
CA LEU A 122 10.04 -6.93 -3.58
C LEU A 122 9.40 -8.32 -3.42
N PRO A 123 9.91 -9.43 -4.02
CA PRO A 123 9.29 -10.74 -3.86
C PRO A 123 9.24 -11.18 -2.40
N LYS A 124 10.34 -10.96 -1.67
CA LYS A 124 10.39 -11.30 -0.24
C LYS A 124 9.37 -10.50 0.56
N LEU A 125 9.32 -9.18 0.38
CA LEU A 125 8.38 -8.32 1.09
C LEU A 125 6.92 -8.68 0.76
N LEU A 126 6.62 -8.95 -0.51
CA LEU A 126 5.28 -9.37 -0.91
C LEU A 126 4.88 -10.70 -0.27
N ASN A 127 5.79 -11.69 -0.19
CA ASN A 127 5.54 -12.95 0.52
C ASN A 127 5.34 -12.72 2.02
N ASP A 128 6.12 -11.84 2.67
CA ASP A 128 5.91 -11.46 4.07
C ASP A 128 4.50 -10.83 4.28
N LEU A 129 4.03 -10.01 3.33
CA LEU A 129 2.67 -9.42 3.35
C LEU A 129 1.58 -10.48 3.09
N ILE A 130 1.80 -11.37 2.13
CA ILE A 130 0.87 -12.47 1.81
C ILE A 130 0.60 -13.35 3.04
N LEU A 131 1.61 -13.65 3.83
CA LEU A 131 1.45 -14.41 5.09
C LEU A 131 0.55 -13.69 6.12
N CYS A 132 0.44 -12.36 6.04
CA CYS A 132 -0.45 -11.59 6.92
C CYS A 132 -1.92 -11.63 6.48
N ILE A 133 -2.21 -12.10 5.26
CA ILE A 133 -3.56 -12.10 4.68
C ILE A 133 -4.23 -13.45 4.93
N LYS A 134 -5.52 -13.43 5.24
CA LYS A 134 -6.37 -14.61 5.31
C LYS A 134 -6.52 -15.27 3.94
N PRO A 135 -6.74 -16.59 3.86
CA PRO A 135 -7.13 -17.23 2.60
C PRO A 135 -8.29 -16.49 1.93
N ASP A 136 -8.29 -16.41 0.61
CA ASP A 136 -9.20 -15.63 -0.24
C ASP A 136 -9.11 -14.11 -0.09
N GLY A 137 -8.22 -13.59 0.75
CA GLY A 137 -7.99 -12.15 0.90
C GLY A 137 -7.27 -11.53 -0.30
N ILE A 138 -7.19 -10.21 -0.28
CA ILE A 138 -6.74 -9.39 -1.42
C ILE A 138 -5.58 -8.49 -1.01
N LEU A 139 -4.56 -8.39 -1.87
CA LEU A 139 -3.51 -7.39 -1.76
C LEU A 139 -3.56 -6.44 -2.96
N TYR A 140 -3.58 -5.15 -2.69
CA TYR A 140 -3.40 -4.11 -3.70
C TYR A 140 -2.03 -3.46 -3.54
N ALA A 141 -1.34 -3.24 -4.65
CA ALA A 141 -0.12 -2.46 -4.71
C ALA A 141 -0.09 -1.57 -5.96
N SER A 142 0.55 -0.40 -5.86
CA SER A 142 0.77 0.46 -7.01
C SER A 142 2.19 1.02 -7.09
N PHE A 143 2.67 1.14 -8.33
CA PHE A 143 4.01 1.59 -8.69
C PHE A 143 3.94 2.66 -9.78
N LYS A 144 4.98 3.43 -9.97
CA LYS A 144 5.12 4.22 -11.19
C LYS A 144 5.30 3.28 -12.38
N TYR A 145 4.65 3.59 -13.51
CA TYR A 145 4.83 2.81 -14.73
C TYR A 145 6.19 3.08 -15.34
N GLY A 146 6.95 2.03 -15.58
CA GLY A 146 8.31 2.08 -16.14
C GLY A 146 9.09 0.79 -15.92
N ASP A 147 10.37 0.81 -16.24
CA ASP A 147 11.26 -0.36 -16.23
C ASP A 147 12.57 -0.16 -15.44
N ALA A 148 12.69 0.97 -14.73
CA ALA A 148 13.93 1.37 -14.10
C ALA A 148 13.82 1.50 -12.57
N GLU A 149 14.96 1.40 -11.93
CA GLU A 149 15.18 1.88 -10.58
C GLU A 149 15.92 3.22 -10.64
N ARG A 150 15.48 4.17 -9.87
CA ARG A 150 16.01 5.53 -9.93
C ARG A 150 15.88 6.26 -8.60
N GLU A 151 16.78 7.21 -8.39
CA GLU A 151 16.63 8.20 -7.32
C GLU A 151 16.11 9.52 -7.88
N LYS A 152 15.14 10.10 -7.19
CA LYS A 152 14.59 11.43 -7.50
C LYS A 152 14.21 12.15 -6.21
N ASP A 153 14.69 13.40 -6.08
CA ASP A 153 14.40 14.26 -4.92
C ASP A 153 14.73 13.60 -3.57
N GLY A 154 15.81 12.80 -3.51
CA GLY A 154 16.24 12.08 -2.31
C GLY A 154 15.39 10.84 -1.98
N ARG A 155 14.56 10.37 -2.91
CA ARG A 155 13.76 9.14 -2.79
C ARG A 155 14.17 8.14 -3.85
N PHE A 156 14.27 6.89 -3.43
CA PHE A 156 14.39 5.75 -4.33
C PHE A 156 13.03 5.39 -4.93
N PHE A 157 12.99 4.98 -6.20
CA PHE A 157 11.81 4.49 -6.90
C PHE A 157 12.16 3.25 -7.71
N CYS A 158 11.37 2.21 -7.55
CA CYS A 158 11.33 1.01 -8.39
C CYS A 158 10.09 1.13 -9.28
N ASP A 159 10.29 1.48 -10.54
CA ASP A 159 9.20 1.55 -11.51
C ASP A 159 8.79 0.13 -11.94
N MET A 160 7.54 -0.07 -12.33
CA MET A 160 6.96 -1.37 -12.66
C MET A 160 6.21 -1.34 -13.98
N ASN A 161 6.32 -2.44 -14.73
CA ASN A 161 5.55 -2.72 -15.94
C ASN A 161 5.17 -4.21 -16.00
N GLU A 162 4.53 -4.63 -17.08
CA GLU A 162 4.07 -5.99 -17.30
C GLU A 162 5.20 -7.04 -17.20
N GLN A 163 6.36 -6.73 -17.80
CA GLN A 163 7.48 -7.65 -17.86
C GLN A 163 8.14 -7.82 -16.47
N ARG A 164 8.37 -6.71 -15.79
CA ARG A 164 8.94 -6.72 -14.43
C ARG A 164 7.98 -7.38 -13.44
N TRP A 165 6.66 -7.08 -13.54
CA TRP A 165 5.68 -7.69 -12.69
C TRP A 165 5.64 -9.22 -12.84
N LYS A 166 5.72 -9.73 -14.07
CA LYS A 166 5.78 -11.17 -14.31
C LYS A 166 6.92 -11.86 -13.56
N LEU A 167 8.13 -11.24 -13.54
CA LEU A 167 9.28 -11.77 -12.80
C LEU A 167 9.06 -11.77 -11.28
N ILE A 168 8.32 -10.79 -10.76
CA ILE A 168 7.91 -10.76 -9.35
C ILE A 168 6.89 -11.87 -9.07
N GLU A 169 5.83 -11.96 -9.87
CA GLU A 169 4.72 -12.89 -9.67
C GLU A 169 5.18 -14.36 -9.69
N GLU A 170 6.16 -14.70 -10.51
CA GLU A 170 6.77 -16.04 -10.58
C GLU A 170 7.46 -16.46 -9.26
N GLN A 171 7.73 -15.52 -8.34
CA GLN A 171 8.36 -15.73 -7.03
C GLN A 171 7.38 -15.64 -5.86
N LEU A 172 6.08 -15.48 -6.12
CA LEU A 172 5.07 -15.43 -5.08
C LEU A 172 4.53 -16.82 -4.76
N ASP A 173 4.49 -17.18 -3.47
CA ASP A 173 4.19 -18.55 -3.04
C ASP A 173 2.71 -18.92 -3.16
N SER A 174 1.78 -18.04 -2.75
CA SER A 174 0.35 -18.36 -2.61
C SER A 174 -0.54 -17.21 -3.09
N ALA A 175 -0.11 -16.52 -4.14
CA ALA A 175 -0.87 -15.40 -4.69
C ALA A 175 -0.79 -15.36 -6.22
N LYS A 176 -1.86 -14.85 -6.84
CA LYS A 176 -1.91 -14.57 -8.28
C LYS A 176 -2.60 -13.25 -8.56
N ALA A 177 -2.15 -12.59 -9.63
CA ALA A 177 -2.80 -11.37 -10.11
C ALA A 177 -4.23 -11.68 -10.59
N LEU A 178 -5.21 -11.01 -9.96
CA LEU A 178 -6.58 -10.94 -10.44
C LEU A 178 -6.75 -9.86 -11.48
N LYS A 179 -6.04 -8.74 -11.29
CA LYS A 179 -6.16 -7.58 -12.15
C LYS A 179 -4.86 -6.81 -12.19
N LEU A 180 -4.45 -6.46 -13.40
CA LEU A 180 -3.32 -5.57 -13.69
C LEU A 180 -3.86 -4.46 -14.58
N TRP A 181 -3.64 -3.19 -14.19
CA TRP A 181 -4.14 -2.06 -14.98
C TRP A 181 -3.32 -0.79 -14.75
N GLN A 182 -3.47 0.16 -15.66
CA GLN A 182 -2.84 1.47 -15.55
C GLN A 182 -3.87 2.53 -15.15
N THR A 183 -3.44 3.51 -14.38
CA THR A 183 -4.20 4.73 -14.08
C THR A 183 -3.32 5.96 -14.27
N ILE A 184 -3.95 7.12 -14.48
CA ILE A 184 -3.26 8.40 -14.47
C ILE A 184 -3.26 8.94 -13.05
N ASP A 185 -2.20 9.67 -12.67
CA ASP A 185 -2.11 10.32 -11.36
C ASP A 185 -3.30 11.29 -11.17
N ASN A 186 -4.02 11.12 -10.07
CA ASN A 186 -5.23 11.90 -9.77
C ASN A 186 -4.93 13.32 -9.26
N ARG A 187 -3.66 13.67 -9.02
CA ARG A 187 -3.26 15.04 -8.67
C ARG A 187 -3.29 15.95 -9.90
N MET A 188 -3.88 17.14 -9.77
CA MET A 188 -4.17 18.03 -10.90
C MET A 188 -2.93 18.40 -11.76
N ASP A 189 -1.74 18.49 -11.14
CA ASP A 189 -0.50 18.90 -11.80
C ASP A 189 0.40 17.74 -12.20
N LYS A 190 -0.06 16.50 -12.06
CA LYS A 190 0.70 15.28 -12.36
C LYS A 190 0.05 14.53 -13.52
N ARG A 191 0.90 13.95 -14.38
CA ARG A 191 0.47 13.09 -15.48
C ARG A 191 1.22 11.76 -15.47
N ASP A 192 1.78 11.39 -14.31
CA ASP A 192 2.44 10.12 -14.17
C ASP A 192 1.44 8.98 -14.38
N ILE A 193 1.86 7.94 -15.06
CA ILE A 193 1.11 6.70 -15.19
C ILE A 193 1.46 5.80 -14.02
N TRP A 194 0.46 5.17 -13.43
CA TRP A 194 0.59 4.21 -12.36
C TRP A 194 0.29 2.80 -12.85
N TRP A 195 1.12 1.86 -12.47
CA TRP A 195 0.90 0.44 -12.61
C TRP A 195 0.24 -0.09 -11.34
N ASN A 196 -0.94 -0.66 -11.48
CA ASN A 196 -1.73 -1.16 -10.37
C ASN A 196 -1.82 -2.68 -10.45
N VAL A 197 -1.73 -3.31 -9.30
CA VAL A 197 -1.77 -4.75 -9.12
C VAL A 197 -2.79 -5.10 -8.06
N LEU A 198 -3.64 -6.06 -8.34
CA LEU A 198 -4.53 -6.68 -7.36
C LEU A 198 -4.26 -8.18 -7.34
N LEU A 199 -3.81 -8.67 -6.20
CA LEU A 199 -3.52 -10.09 -5.97
C LEU A 199 -4.63 -10.75 -5.19
N LYS A 200 -4.95 -11.99 -5.54
CA LYS A 200 -5.73 -12.91 -4.71
C LYS A 200 -4.80 -13.88 -4.00
N ILE A 201 -5.06 -14.13 -2.72
CA ILE A 201 -4.32 -15.06 -1.88
C ILE A 201 -5.10 -16.39 -1.79
N TYR A 202 -4.38 -17.53 -1.87
CA TYR A 202 -4.93 -18.89 -1.88
C TYR A 202 -4.53 -19.69 -0.64
#